data_52474422e0da947e0f82c087a568a744
#
_entry.id   52474422e0da947e0f82c087a568a744
#
_cell.length_a   1.000
_cell.length_b   1.000
_cell.length_c   1.000
_cell.angle_alpha   90.00
_cell.angle_beta   90.00
_cell.angle_gamma   90.00
#
_symmetry.space_group_name_H-M   'P 1'
#
loop_
_entity.id
_entity.type
_entity.pdbx_description
1 polymer ?
#
loop_
_entity_poly.entity_id
_entity_poly.type
_entity_poly.pdbx_seq_one_letter_code
_entity_poly.pdbx_strand_id
1 'polypeptide(L)'
;VKEFYSIFEKYNFWNGNVPRLGYLRQDYLDKIFQFCNNSLVKVLVGQRRSGKSFLLRQIAHQLLQSGVPANNMFFINKEFIEFDEIKDYKDLDQLVSEYKNNLNPSGKIYLFIDEAQNIHQWERLINSYAQNFAETYEIFISGSNSKMLSGELATMLSGRYITMEIFPFSYTEFLGIHELTSNKGAYLDYMQRGGLPELFSLPNEETKQHYVSAVRDTVLLRDVIQRHAIKEPKLLEDLFVYVVNTASNLMSLNNITNYFKSKGRKTTYDTIATYLGYIEDTFLIHKVERFDIRGKETIAGNIKYYCNDLAYINYLFTGFAYGAGYRLENLVYLELRRFGYQVYVGVLPNKEVDFVAKKADRILYVQSAYLLIDETT
;
A
#
# COMPACT_ATOMS: atom_id res chain seq x y z
N VAL A 1 14.71 -20.80 -26.82
CA VAL A 1 14.31 -21.46 -25.57
C VAL A 1 15.39 -21.28 -24.51
N LYS A 2 16.62 -21.71 -24.76
CA LYS A 2 17.73 -21.59 -23.78
C LYS A 2 18.02 -20.13 -23.37
N GLU A 3 17.99 -19.20 -24.32
CA GLU A 3 18.25 -17.79 -24.09
C GLU A 3 17.12 -17.16 -23.23
N PHE A 4 15.86 -17.44 -23.55
CA PHE A 4 14.70 -16.97 -22.77
C PHE A 4 14.76 -17.47 -21.31
N TYR A 5 15.03 -18.76 -21.11
CA TYR A 5 15.21 -19.32 -19.78
C TYR A 5 16.35 -18.65 -19.03
N SER A 6 17.50 -18.45 -19.66
CA SER A 6 18.67 -17.85 -18.97
C SER A 6 18.44 -16.42 -18.50
N ILE A 7 17.57 -15.69 -19.20
CA ILE A 7 17.24 -14.30 -18.83
C ILE A 7 16.22 -14.26 -17.66
N PHE A 8 15.17 -15.05 -17.74
CA PHE A 8 14.02 -14.89 -16.85
C PHE A 8 13.89 -15.95 -15.74
N GLU A 9 14.63 -17.06 -15.81
CA GLU A 9 14.57 -18.17 -14.85
C GLU A 9 14.78 -17.71 -13.41
N LYS A 10 15.72 -16.80 -13.17
CA LYS A 10 16.04 -16.31 -11.83
C LYS A 10 14.88 -15.57 -11.13
N TYR A 11 13.88 -15.11 -11.89
CA TYR A 11 12.69 -14.41 -11.38
C TYR A 11 11.46 -15.31 -11.35
N ASN A 12 11.54 -16.49 -11.94
CA ASN A 12 10.44 -17.43 -12.11
C ASN A 12 10.69 -18.75 -11.37
N PHE A 13 9.67 -19.56 -11.24
CA PHE A 13 9.70 -20.85 -10.54
C PHE A 13 10.09 -22.02 -11.46
N TRP A 14 10.66 -21.73 -12.61
CA TRP A 14 11.00 -22.74 -13.61
C TRP A 14 12.22 -23.58 -13.19
N ASN A 15 12.30 -24.82 -13.68
CA ASN A 15 13.42 -25.73 -13.43
C ASN A 15 13.73 -25.99 -11.94
N GLY A 16 12.72 -25.86 -11.06
CA GLY A 16 12.89 -26.02 -9.63
C GLY A 16 13.46 -24.81 -8.90
N ASN A 17 13.65 -23.67 -9.60
CA ASN A 17 14.04 -22.43 -8.95
C ASN A 17 12.93 -21.93 -8.01
N VAL A 18 13.29 -21.48 -6.82
CA VAL A 18 12.37 -20.85 -5.85
C VAL A 18 12.92 -19.50 -5.46
N PRO A 19 12.37 -18.41 -6.03
CA PRO A 19 12.76 -17.07 -5.64
C PRO A 19 12.52 -16.79 -4.15
N ARG A 20 13.32 -15.89 -3.56
CA ARG A 20 13.20 -15.52 -2.14
C ARG A 20 11.77 -15.08 -1.79
N LEU A 21 11.14 -15.76 -0.82
CA LEU A 21 9.73 -15.56 -0.44
C LEU A 21 9.53 -14.60 0.73
N GLY A 22 10.56 -14.35 1.55
CA GLY A 22 10.45 -13.55 2.77
C GLY A 22 9.55 -14.19 3.84
N TYR A 23 9.07 -13.37 4.77
CA TYR A 23 8.10 -13.81 5.79
C TYR A 23 6.74 -14.10 5.16
N LEU A 24 6.18 -15.28 5.44
CA LEU A 24 4.91 -15.73 4.87
C LEU A 24 3.74 -14.93 5.46
N ARG A 25 2.99 -14.24 4.58
CA ARG A 25 1.85 -13.40 4.97
C ARG A 25 0.53 -14.16 4.81
N GLN A 26 0.30 -15.14 5.69
CA GLN A 26 -0.79 -16.09 5.55
C GLN A 26 -2.17 -15.44 5.46
N ASP A 27 -2.46 -14.42 6.28
CA ASP A 27 -3.76 -13.72 6.26
C ASP A 27 -4.08 -13.09 4.90
N TYR A 28 -3.06 -12.56 4.21
CA TYR A 28 -3.23 -12.03 2.86
C TYR A 28 -3.41 -13.16 1.84
N LEU A 29 -2.64 -14.22 1.95
CA LEU A 29 -2.77 -15.39 1.06
C LEU A 29 -4.18 -15.98 1.15
N ASP A 30 -4.68 -16.22 2.36
CA ASP A 30 -6.02 -16.77 2.58
C ASP A 30 -7.12 -15.89 1.98
N LYS A 31 -6.98 -14.57 2.10
CA LYS A 31 -7.91 -13.62 1.46
C LYS A 31 -7.82 -13.67 -0.06
N ILE A 32 -6.60 -13.66 -0.63
CA ILE A 32 -6.39 -13.63 -2.08
C ILE A 32 -6.94 -14.90 -2.73
N PHE A 33 -6.69 -16.07 -2.13
CA PHE A 33 -7.13 -17.34 -2.69
C PHE A 33 -8.65 -17.50 -2.70
N GLN A 34 -9.40 -16.79 -1.84
CA GLN A 34 -10.88 -16.73 -1.91
C GLN A 34 -11.39 -16.06 -3.20
N PHE A 35 -10.56 -15.25 -3.85
CA PHE A 35 -10.89 -14.53 -5.09
C PHE A 35 -10.23 -15.15 -6.33
N CYS A 36 -9.62 -16.32 -6.21
CA CYS A 36 -9.04 -17.05 -7.34
C CYS A 36 -10.08 -17.91 -8.08
N ASN A 37 -9.69 -18.43 -9.23
CA ASN A 37 -10.52 -19.27 -10.10
C ASN A 37 -11.76 -18.55 -10.66
N ASN A 38 -11.61 -17.29 -10.99
CA ASN A 38 -12.59 -16.49 -11.71
C ASN A 38 -11.87 -15.57 -12.73
N SER A 39 -12.63 -14.80 -13.50
CA SER A 39 -12.10 -13.89 -14.51
C SER A 39 -11.65 -12.51 -13.96
N LEU A 40 -11.66 -12.34 -12.64
CA LEU A 40 -11.29 -11.06 -12.02
C LEU A 40 -9.79 -10.93 -11.89
N VAL A 41 -9.27 -9.79 -12.26
CA VAL A 41 -7.85 -9.42 -12.06
C VAL A 41 -7.62 -9.08 -10.58
N LYS A 42 -6.58 -9.66 -9.96
CA LYS A 42 -6.20 -9.38 -8.57
C LYS A 42 -5.18 -8.27 -8.54
N VAL A 43 -5.56 -7.15 -7.96
CA VAL A 43 -4.73 -5.92 -7.92
C VAL A 43 -4.25 -5.68 -6.49
N LEU A 44 -2.95 -5.86 -6.26
CA LEU A 44 -2.31 -5.61 -4.98
C LEU A 44 -1.73 -4.20 -4.98
N VAL A 45 -2.26 -3.33 -4.15
CA VAL A 45 -1.81 -1.94 -4.04
C VAL A 45 -1.25 -1.63 -2.66
N GLY A 46 -0.53 -0.56 -2.53
CA GLY A 46 0.02 -0.11 -1.24
C GLY A 46 1.35 0.60 -1.41
N GLN A 47 1.83 1.21 -0.35
CA GLN A 47 3.07 1.99 -0.40
C GLN A 47 4.27 1.16 -0.90
N ARG A 48 5.31 1.84 -1.39
CA ARG A 48 6.60 1.21 -1.62
C ARG A 48 7.12 0.53 -0.35
N ARG A 49 7.77 -0.62 -0.51
CA ARG A 49 8.35 -1.39 0.61
C ARG A 49 7.34 -2.01 1.59
N SER A 50 6.04 -2.11 1.23
CA SER A 50 5.05 -2.85 2.04
C SER A 50 5.07 -4.37 1.86
N GLY A 51 5.87 -4.90 0.93
CA GLY A 51 6.00 -6.34 0.68
C GLY A 51 5.13 -6.90 -0.44
N LYS A 52 4.56 -6.10 -1.32
CA LYS A 52 3.72 -6.54 -2.46
C LYS A 52 4.43 -7.56 -3.36
N SER A 53 5.66 -7.28 -3.76
CA SER A 53 6.46 -8.18 -4.62
C SER A 53 6.75 -9.53 -3.96
N PHE A 54 6.94 -9.53 -2.63
CA PHE A 54 7.08 -10.77 -1.87
C PHE A 54 5.77 -11.56 -1.84
N LEU A 55 4.64 -10.87 -1.63
CA LEU A 55 3.33 -11.50 -1.62
C LEU A 55 2.97 -12.11 -2.98
N LEU A 56 3.26 -11.44 -4.10
CA LEU A 56 3.10 -12.02 -5.44
C LEU A 56 3.90 -13.33 -5.59
N ARG A 57 5.14 -13.37 -5.12
CA ARG A 57 5.97 -14.60 -5.13
C ARG A 57 5.41 -15.68 -4.22
N GLN A 58 4.87 -15.33 -3.07
CA GLN A 58 4.22 -16.27 -2.15
C GLN A 58 2.96 -16.89 -2.78
N ILE A 59 2.16 -16.09 -3.51
CA ILE A 59 0.99 -16.58 -4.27
C ILE A 59 1.47 -17.60 -5.32
N ALA A 60 2.47 -17.25 -6.13
CA ALA A 60 3.00 -18.14 -7.15
C ALA A 60 3.57 -19.45 -6.54
N HIS A 61 4.27 -19.36 -5.41
CA HIS A 61 4.79 -20.52 -4.69
C HIS A 61 3.66 -21.42 -4.15
N GLN A 62 2.60 -20.85 -3.60
CA GLN A 62 1.47 -21.64 -3.11
C GLN A 62 0.69 -22.31 -4.26
N LEU A 63 0.57 -21.65 -5.42
CA LEU A 63 0.02 -22.28 -6.62
C LEU A 63 0.89 -23.46 -7.07
N LEU A 64 2.21 -23.32 -7.08
CA LEU A 64 3.15 -24.41 -7.37
C LEU A 64 2.94 -25.60 -6.41
N GLN A 65 2.84 -25.34 -5.11
CA GLN A 65 2.59 -26.37 -4.10
C GLN A 65 1.23 -27.05 -4.27
N SER A 66 0.24 -26.36 -4.82
CA SER A 66 -1.08 -26.92 -5.15
C SER A 66 -1.12 -27.74 -6.46
N GLY A 67 0.02 -27.90 -7.14
CA GLY A 67 0.16 -28.69 -8.34
C GLY A 67 0.06 -27.92 -9.65
N VAL A 68 0.03 -26.58 -9.63
CA VAL A 68 0.13 -25.79 -10.85
C VAL A 68 1.51 -25.97 -11.47
N PRO A 69 1.63 -26.36 -12.75
CA PRO A 69 2.93 -26.49 -13.40
C PRO A 69 3.71 -25.17 -13.41
N ALA A 70 5.00 -25.21 -13.12
CA ALA A 70 5.82 -24.01 -13.05
C ALA A 70 5.85 -23.22 -14.38
N ASN A 71 5.81 -23.94 -15.51
CA ASN A 71 5.76 -23.33 -16.84
C ASN A 71 4.43 -22.64 -17.18
N ASN A 72 3.39 -22.84 -16.38
CA ASN A 72 2.12 -22.11 -16.49
C ASN A 72 2.15 -20.76 -15.75
N MET A 73 3.24 -20.43 -15.07
CA MET A 73 3.40 -19.19 -14.32
C MET A 73 4.47 -18.32 -14.96
N PHE A 74 4.17 -17.05 -15.15
CA PHE A 74 5.13 -16.08 -15.63
C PHE A 74 5.12 -14.82 -14.75
N PHE A 75 6.28 -14.54 -14.15
CA PHE A 75 6.50 -13.40 -13.27
C PHE A 75 7.32 -12.32 -13.98
N ILE A 76 6.77 -11.12 -14.04
CA ILE A 76 7.33 -9.93 -14.66
C ILE A 76 7.46 -8.85 -13.59
N ASN A 77 8.64 -8.27 -13.40
CA ASN A 77 8.83 -7.14 -12.50
C ASN A 77 9.44 -5.95 -13.25
N LYS A 78 8.69 -4.90 -13.38
CA LYS A 78 9.05 -3.72 -14.17
C LYS A 78 10.17 -2.85 -13.54
N GLU A 79 10.63 -3.19 -12.35
CA GLU A 79 11.80 -2.54 -11.73
C GLU A 79 13.13 -3.26 -12.04
N PHE A 80 13.10 -4.43 -12.70
CA PHE A 80 14.30 -5.15 -13.08
C PHE A 80 14.76 -4.81 -14.50
N ILE A 81 16.08 -4.73 -14.68
CA ILE A 81 16.71 -4.32 -15.95
C ILE A 81 16.28 -5.21 -17.12
N GLU A 82 16.11 -6.49 -16.88
CA GLU A 82 15.71 -7.46 -17.91
C GLU A 82 14.31 -7.18 -18.49
N PHE A 83 13.49 -6.42 -17.77
CA PHE A 83 12.16 -5.99 -18.21
C PHE A 83 12.11 -4.51 -18.62
N ASP A 84 13.26 -3.83 -18.69
CA ASP A 84 13.30 -2.39 -18.97
C ASP A 84 12.83 -2.05 -20.40
N GLU A 85 12.98 -2.96 -21.35
CA GLU A 85 12.52 -2.80 -22.72
C GLU A 85 11.00 -2.77 -22.88
N ILE A 86 10.24 -3.29 -21.89
CA ILE A 86 8.78 -3.25 -21.88
C ILE A 86 8.33 -1.82 -21.55
N LYS A 87 7.97 -1.02 -22.54
CA LYS A 87 7.53 0.36 -22.36
C LYS A 87 6.01 0.48 -22.36
N ASP A 88 5.32 -0.29 -23.17
CA ASP A 88 3.88 -0.25 -23.32
C ASP A 88 3.23 -1.65 -23.37
N TYR A 89 1.91 -1.66 -23.54
CA TYR A 89 1.12 -2.89 -23.58
C TYR A 89 1.46 -3.81 -24.75
N LYS A 90 2.04 -3.29 -25.86
CA LYS A 90 2.41 -4.10 -27.03
C LYS A 90 3.69 -4.89 -26.76
N ASP A 91 4.67 -4.24 -26.12
CA ASP A 91 5.90 -4.90 -25.69
C ASP A 91 5.58 -6.01 -24.70
N LEU A 92 4.63 -5.73 -23.76
CA LEU A 92 4.16 -6.73 -22.80
C LEU A 92 3.46 -7.91 -23.50
N ASP A 93 2.60 -7.67 -24.48
CA ASP A 93 1.93 -8.70 -25.26
C ASP A 93 2.93 -9.57 -26.05
N GLN A 94 3.94 -8.94 -26.66
CA GLN A 94 5.02 -9.64 -27.34
C GLN A 94 5.77 -10.55 -26.36
N LEU A 95 6.17 -10.05 -25.20
CA LEU A 95 6.88 -10.83 -24.19
C LEU A 95 6.05 -12.03 -23.69
N VAL A 96 4.75 -11.85 -23.44
CA VAL A 96 3.86 -12.96 -23.07
C VAL A 96 3.73 -13.98 -24.20
N SER A 97 3.70 -13.53 -25.46
CA SER A 97 3.68 -14.41 -26.62
C SER A 97 4.99 -15.23 -26.74
N GLU A 98 6.14 -14.60 -26.50
CA GLU A 98 7.43 -15.28 -26.44
C GLU A 98 7.49 -16.31 -25.30
N TYR A 99 6.98 -15.95 -24.12
CA TYR A 99 6.84 -16.89 -22.99
C TYR A 99 6.04 -18.12 -23.41
N LYS A 100 4.86 -17.94 -24.01
CA LYS A 100 3.99 -19.04 -24.46
C LYS A 100 4.69 -19.95 -25.48
N ASN A 101 5.38 -19.36 -26.45
CA ASN A 101 6.10 -20.09 -27.47
C ASN A 101 7.31 -20.89 -26.92
N ASN A 102 7.98 -20.38 -25.90
CA ASN A 102 9.15 -21.00 -25.33
C ASN A 102 8.83 -22.09 -24.28
N LEU A 103 7.78 -21.89 -23.48
CA LEU A 103 7.47 -22.71 -22.31
C LEU A 103 6.28 -23.62 -22.51
N ASN A 104 5.47 -23.39 -23.58
CA ASN A 104 4.29 -24.18 -23.93
C ASN A 104 3.39 -24.47 -22.73
N PRO A 105 2.87 -23.45 -22.02
CA PRO A 105 1.96 -23.65 -20.90
C PRO A 105 0.70 -24.37 -21.39
N SER A 106 0.14 -25.25 -20.56
CA SER A 106 -1.07 -26.00 -20.89
C SER A 106 -2.20 -25.70 -19.89
N GLY A 107 -3.39 -25.36 -20.40
CA GLY A 107 -4.52 -24.98 -19.56
C GLY A 107 -4.44 -23.54 -19.09
N LYS A 108 -4.72 -23.30 -17.80
CA LYS A 108 -4.73 -21.94 -17.23
C LYS A 108 -3.34 -21.35 -17.10
N ILE A 109 -3.16 -20.12 -17.57
CA ILE A 109 -1.91 -19.34 -17.48
C ILE A 109 -2.04 -18.36 -16.32
N TYR A 110 -1.01 -18.31 -15.47
CA TYR A 110 -0.92 -17.40 -14.32
C TYR A 110 0.10 -16.31 -14.61
N LEU A 111 -0.37 -15.07 -14.72
CA LEU A 111 0.49 -13.91 -14.97
C LEU A 111 0.64 -13.07 -13.69
N PHE A 112 1.89 -12.79 -13.34
CA PHE A 112 2.25 -11.93 -12.22
C PHE A 112 2.99 -10.71 -12.76
N ILE A 113 2.39 -9.53 -12.66
CA ILE A 113 2.97 -8.29 -13.17
C ILE A 113 3.17 -7.32 -12.00
N ASP A 114 4.41 -7.21 -11.59
CA ASP A 114 4.82 -6.35 -10.47
C ASP A 114 5.16 -4.94 -10.97
N GLU A 115 4.65 -3.91 -10.28
CA GLU A 115 4.75 -2.48 -10.61
C GLU A 115 4.17 -2.16 -12.02
N ALA A 116 2.98 -2.67 -12.31
CA ALA A 116 2.30 -2.55 -13.61
C ALA A 116 2.11 -1.10 -14.07
N GLN A 117 1.98 -0.12 -13.17
CA GLN A 117 1.84 1.30 -13.52
C GLN A 117 3.06 1.88 -14.27
N ASN A 118 4.17 1.17 -14.32
CA ASN A 118 5.35 1.56 -15.08
C ASN A 118 5.31 1.10 -16.57
N ILE A 119 4.22 0.46 -17.01
CA ILE A 119 3.97 0.04 -18.39
C ILE A 119 2.84 0.90 -18.95
N HIS A 120 3.10 1.63 -20.03
CA HIS A 120 2.07 2.52 -20.61
C HIS A 120 0.89 1.72 -21.16
N GLN A 121 -0.34 2.10 -20.75
CA GLN A 121 -1.60 1.43 -21.17
C GLN A 121 -1.64 -0.08 -20.87
N TRP A 122 -0.98 -0.56 -19.83
CA TRP A 122 -0.98 -1.96 -19.40
C TRP A 122 -2.39 -2.53 -19.22
N GLU A 123 -3.33 -1.71 -18.76
CA GLU A 123 -4.72 -2.08 -18.51
C GLU A 123 -5.45 -2.58 -19.77
N ARG A 124 -5.06 -2.10 -20.96
CA ARG A 124 -5.64 -2.54 -22.24
C ARG A 124 -5.37 -4.02 -22.50
N LEU A 125 -4.13 -4.44 -22.27
CA LEU A 125 -3.73 -5.83 -22.45
C LEU A 125 -4.38 -6.73 -21.39
N ILE A 126 -4.31 -6.32 -20.14
CA ILE A 126 -4.86 -7.07 -19.02
C ILE A 126 -6.36 -7.28 -19.17
N ASN A 127 -7.10 -6.25 -19.59
CA ASN A 127 -8.53 -6.37 -19.88
C ASN A 127 -8.80 -7.33 -21.05
N SER A 128 -7.96 -7.32 -22.09
CA SER A 128 -8.05 -8.25 -23.21
C SER A 128 -7.83 -9.70 -22.75
N TYR A 129 -6.81 -9.96 -21.95
CA TYR A 129 -6.51 -11.30 -21.44
C TYR A 129 -7.56 -11.80 -20.45
N ALA A 130 -8.10 -10.94 -19.58
CA ALA A 130 -9.18 -11.29 -18.66
C ALA A 130 -10.49 -11.69 -19.37
N GLN A 131 -10.67 -11.27 -20.62
CA GLN A 131 -11.85 -11.59 -21.46
C GLN A 131 -11.59 -12.66 -22.53
N ASN A 132 -10.40 -13.25 -22.55
CA ASN A 132 -10.02 -14.19 -23.60
C ASN A 132 -10.89 -15.46 -23.55
N PHE A 133 -11.47 -15.86 -24.69
CA PHE A 133 -12.30 -17.05 -24.80
C PHE A 133 -11.52 -18.31 -25.17
N ALA A 134 -10.35 -18.12 -25.80
CA ALA A 134 -9.52 -19.23 -26.27
C ALA A 134 -8.54 -19.72 -25.21
N GLU A 135 -8.10 -18.83 -24.33
CA GLU A 135 -7.12 -19.12 -23.30
C GLU A 135 -7.64 -18.60 -21.95
N THR A 136 -7.41 -19.35 -20.89
CA THR A 136 -7.81 -18.95 -19.54
C THR A 136 -6.61 -18.34 -18.79
N TYR A 137 -6.78 -17.13 -18.31
CA TYR A 137 -5.79 -16.43 -17.52
C TYR A 137 -6.23 -16.22 -16.07
N GLU A 138 -5.31 -16.34 -15.15
CA GLU A 138 -5.42 -15.85 -13.77
C GLU A 138 -4.36 -14.76 -13.59
N ILE A 139 -4.77 -13.52 -13.35
CA ILE A 139 -3.87 -12.37 -13.42
C ILE A 139 -3.75 -11.70 -12.06
N PHE A 140 -2.50 -11.53 -11.62
CA PHE A 140 -2.12 -10.82 -10.41
C PHE A 140 -1.22 -9.66 -10.79
N ILE A 141 -1.59 -8.46 -10.36
CA ILE A 141 -0.80 -7.26 -10.60
C ILE A 141 -0.52 -6.53 -9.30
N SER A 142 0.61 -5.85 -9.22
CA SER A 142 0.88 -4.93 -8.14
C SER A 142 1.15 -3.52 -8.62
N GLY A 143 0.96 -2.57 -7.70
CA GLY A 143 1.34 -1.19 -7.92
C GLY A 143 1.44 -0.38 -6.63
N SER A 144 2.26 0.66 -6.68
CA SER A 144 2.53 1.55 -5.55
C SER A 144 1.78 2.90 -5.64
N ASN A 145 0.69 2.96 -6.42
CA ASN A 145 -0.11 4.17 -6.62
C ASN A 145 -1.59 3.92 -6.33
N SER A 146 -2.22 4.81 -5.55
CA SER A 146 -3.63 4.73 -5.18
C SER A 146 -4.59 4.92 -6.37
N LYS A 147 -4.12 5.48 -7.50
CA LYS A 147 -4.90 5.53 -8.75
C LYS A 147 -5.34 4.14 -9.21
N MET A 148 -4.61 3.10 -8.81
CA MET A 148 -5.03 1.70 -9.00
C MET A 148 -6.16 1.27 -8.04
N LEU A 149 -6.62 2.13 -7.10
CA LEU A 149 -7.84 1.98 -6.30
C LEU A 149 -8.99 2.82 -6.85
N SER A 150 -8.71 3.76 -7.75
CA SER A 150 -9.67 4.77 -8.19
C SER A 150 -10.69 4.23 -9.19
N GLY A 151 -11.77 4.99 -9.37
CA GLY A 151 -12.76 4.72 -10.40
C GLY A 151 -12.20 4.70 -11.83
N GLU A 152 -11.00 5.25 -12.07
CA GLU A 152 -10.28 5.14 -13.34
C GLU A 152 -9.96 3.66 -13.65
N LEU A 153 -9.49 2.90 -12.67
CA LEU A 153 -9.24 1.46 -12.85
C LEU A 153 -10.55 0.70 -13.15
N ALA A 154 -11.66 1.10 -12.52
CA ALA A 154 -12.98 0.52 -12.80
C ALA A 154 -13.36 0.68 -14.26
N THR A 155 -13.10 1.85 -14.85
CA THR A 155 -13.33 2.11 -16.26
C THR A 155 -12.37 1.32 -17.16
N MET A 156 -11.08 1.33 -16.81
CA MET A 156 -10.00 0.70 -17.58
C MET A 156 -10.16 -0.83 -17.64
N LEU A 157 -10.46 -1.48 -16.51
CA LEU A 157 -10.68 -2.93 -16.42
C LEU A 157 -12.15 -3.36 -16.52
N SER A 158 -13.03 -2.43 -16.89
CA SER A 158 -14.46 -2.71 -17.09
C SER A 158 -15.13 -3.40 -15.88
N GLY A 159 -14.70 -3.06 -14.67
CA GLY A 159 -15.17 -3.65 -13.41
C GLY A 159 -14.70 -5.09 -13.15
N ARG A 160 -13.79 -5.65 -13.96
CA ARG A 160 -13.27 -7.03 -13.80
C ARG A 160 -12.03 -7.11 -12.95
N TYR A 161 -12.06 -6.56 -11.75
CA TYR A 161 -10.92 -6.61 -10.85
C TYR A 161 -11.33 -6.62 -9.38
N ILE A 162 -10.43 -7.07 -8.54
CA ILE A 162 -10.52 -6.95 -7.07
C ILE A 162 -9.23 -6.31 -6.59
N THR A 163 -9.35 -5.24 -5.80
CA THR A 163 -8.19 -4.58 -5.19
C THR A 163 -8.02 -4.99 -3.73
N MET A 164 -6.76 -5.18 -3.36
CA MET A 164 -6.35 -5.40 -1.98
C MET A 164 -5.22 -4.46 -1.61
N GLU A 165 -5.43 -3.70 -0.56
CA GLU A 165 -4.40 -2.83 0.01
C GLU A 165 -3.46 -3.64 0.90
N ILE A 166 -2.17 -3.56 0.59
CA ILE A 166 -1.10 -4.28 1.30
C ILE A 166 -0.36 -3.29 2.19
N PHE A 167 -0.62 -3.41 3.47
CA PHE A 167 0.03 -2.60 4.49
C PHE A 167 1.42 -3.14 4.86
N PRO A 168 2.31 -2.35 5.46
CA PRO A 168 3.46 -2.84 6.20
C PRO A 168 3.05 -3.91 7.22
N PHE A 169 4.00 -4.60 7.84
CA PHE A 169 3.68 -5.68 8.78
C PHE A 169 2.80 -5.22 9.94
N SER A 170 1.78 -6.01 10.26
CA SER A 170 0.92 -5.84 11.43
C SER A 170 1.65 -6.26 12.73
N TYR A 171 1.05 -5.94 13.87
CA TYR A 171 1.56 -6.43 15.16
C TYR A 171 1.63 -7.97 15.23
N THR A 172 0.63 -8.66 14.68
CA THR A 172 0.63 -10.13 14.62
C THR A 172 1.78 -10.66 13.76
N GLU A 173 2.04 -10.06 12.60
CA GLU A 173 3.18 -10.41 11.75
C GLU A 173 4.51 -10.09 12.43
N PHE A 174 4.62 -8.96 13.14
CA PHE A 174 5.79 -8.63 13.97
C PHE A 174 6.07 -9.69 15.02
N LEU A 175 5.06 -10.16 15.75
CA LEU A 175 5.20 -11.24 16.72
C LEU A 175 5.70 -12.52 16.05
N GLY A 176 5.14 -12.89 14.91
CA GLY A 176 5.56 -14.09 14.15
C GLY A 176 7.00 -14.01 13.65
N ILE A 177 7.42 -12.84 13.14
CA ILE A 177 8.80 -12.63 12.63
C ILE A 177 9.84 -12.76 13.75
N HIS A 178 9.50 -12.25 14.94
CA HIS A 178 10.42 -12.25 16.10
C HIS A 178 10.19 -13.42 17.07
N GLU A 179 9.29 -14.34 16.74
CA GLU A 179 8.93 -15.50 17.58
C GLU A 179 8.52 -15.08 19.01
N LEU A 180 7.79 -13.96 19.12
CA LEU A 180 7.34 -13.37 20.37
C LEU A 180 5.91 -13.75 20.71
N THR A 181 5.62 -13.83 22.00
CA THR A 181 4.24 -13.87 22.51
C THR A 181 3.70 -12.45 22.71
N SER A 182 2.39 -12.28 22.49
CA SER A 182 1.74 -10.99 22.68
C SER A 182 1.77 -10.56 24.16
N ASN A 183 2.39 -9.41 24.41
CA ASN A 183 2.44 -8.77 25.72
C ASN A 183 2.66 -7.25 25.56
N LYS A 184 2.52 -6.50 26.66
CA LYS A 184 2.68 -5.04 26.66
C LYS A 184 4.06 -4.59 26.11
N GLY A 185 5.14 -5.30 26.46
CA GLY A 185 6.51 -4.97 26.02
C GLY A 185 6.65 -5.11 24.51
N ALA A 186 6.22 -6.25 23.95
CA ALA A 186 6.24 -6.50 22.52
C ALA A 186 5.37 -5.49 21.74
N TYR A 187 4.22 -5.11 22.30
CA TYR A 187 3.36 -4.11 21.68
C TYR A 187 4.01 -2.71 21.65
N LEU A 188 4.64 -2.31 22.76
CA LEU A 188 5.38 -1.04 22.83
C LEU A 188 6.59 -1.04 21.88
N ASP A 189 7.30 -2.16 21.76
CA ASP A 189 8.41 -2.30 20.81
C ASP A 189 7.93 -2.16 19.36
N TYR A 190 6.84 -2.84 18.99
CA TYR A 190 6.21 -2.66 17.68
C TYR A 190 5.77 -1.20 17.44
N MET A 191 5.16 -0.56 18.44
CA MET A 191 4.75 0.84 18.37
C MET A 191 5.94 1.79 18.14
N GLN A 192 7.11 1.47 18.68
CA GLN A 192 8.34 2.25 18.48
C GLN A 192 9.02 1.98 17.15
N ARG A 193 8.96 0.76 16.62
CA ARG A 193 9.66 0.40 15.36
C ARG A 193 8.83 0.69 14.13
N GLY A 194 7.50 0.49 14.21
CA GLY A 194 6.63 0.42 13.06
C GLY A 194 6.65 -0.95 12.39
N GLY A 195 6.06 -1.06 11.19
CA GLY A 195 5.85 -2.29 10.45
C GLY A 195 6.60 -2.39 9.11
N LEU A 196 7.42 -1.40 8.75
CA LEU A 196 8.20 -1.48 7.51
C LEU A 196 9.13 -2.69 7.53
N PRO A 197 9.01 -3.65 6.59
CA PRO A 197 9.70 -4.94 6.66
C PRO A 197 11.22 -4.87 6.85
N GLU A 198 11.89 -3.98 6.15
CA GLU A 198 13.34 -3.83 6.20
C GLU A 198 13.87 -3.39 7.58
N LEU A 199 13.04 -2.68 8.37
CA LEU A 199 13.45 -2.21 9.72
C LEU A 199 13.82 -3.37 10.65
N PHE A 200 13.25 -4.56 10.42
CA PHE A 200 13.51 -5.73 11.27
C PHE A 200 14.88 -6.36 11.04
N SER A 201 15.53 -6.07 9.91
CA SER A 201 16.87 -6.54 9.59
C SER A 201 17.97 -5.51 9.87
N LEU A 202 17.61 -4.26 10.20
CA LEU A 202 18.59 -3.19 10.43
C LEU A 202 19.12 -3.19 11.88
N PRO A 203 20.44 -3.03 12.06
CA PRO A 203 21.11 -3.32 13.35
C PRO A 203 20.89 -2.27 14.44
N ASN A 204 20.66 -1.01 14.08
CA ASN A 204 20.57 0.09 15.04
C ASN A 204 19.63 1.22 14.59
N GLU A 205 19.33 2.15 15.51
CA GLU A 205 18.36 3.21 15.27
C GLU A 205 18.83 4.22 14.21
N GLU A 206 20.12 4.47 14.10
CA GLU A 206 20.69 5.36 13.09
C GLU A 206 20.45 4.81 11.66
N THR A 207 20.74 3.54 11.43
CA THR A 207 20.48 2.89 10.13
C THR A 207 19.00 2.83 9.79
N LYS A 208 18.14 2.62 10.79
CA LYS A 208 16.67 2.68 10.60
C LYS A 208 16.22 4.09 10.20
N GLN A 209 16.71 5.12 10.87
CA GLN A 209 16.40 6.51 10.53
C GLN A 209 16.83 6.85 9.10
N HIS A 210 18.05 6.47 8.71
CA HIS A 210 18.54 6.66 7.35
C HIS A 210 17.67 5.92 6.33
N TYR A 211 17.26 4.68 6.63
CA TYR A 211 16.39 3.90 5.76
C TYR A 211 15.03 4.55 5.59
N VAL A 212 14.36 4.96 6.67
CA VAL A 212 13.03 5.60 6.59
C VAL A 212 13.10 6.93 5.83
N SER A 213 14.18 7.70 6.05
CA SER A 213 14.42 8.92 5.26
C SER A 213 14.61 8.62 3.78
N ALA A 214 15.40 7.60 3.43
CA ALA A 214 15.59 7.18 2.05
C ALA A 214 14.30 6.67 1.38
N VAL A 215 13.44 5.95 2.11
CA VAL A 215 12.13 5.53 1.61
C VAL A 215 11.26 6.75 1.30
N ARG A 216 11.14 7.69 2.24
CA ARG A 216 10.42 8.96 2.03
C ARG A 216 10.94 9.70 0.80
N ASP A 217 12.25 9.90 0.72
CA ASP A 217 12.87 10.67 -0.35
C ASP A 217 12.65 10.00 -1.71
N THR A 218 12.78 8.67 -1.78
CA THR A 218 12.49 7.91 -3.00
C THR A 218 11.04 8.08 -3.45
N VAL A 219 10.09 7.96 -2.52
CA VAL A 219 8.67 8.09 -2.82
C VAL A 219 8.34 9.52 -3.26
N LEU A 220 8.77 10.53 -2.49
CA LEU A 220 8.47 11.93 -2.82
C LEU A 220 9.16 12.35 -4.12
N LEU A 221 10.42 11.99 -4.34
CA LEU A 221 11.15 12.37 -5.54
C LEU A 221 10.62 11.66 -6.79
N ARG A 222 10.57 10.33 -6.75
CA ARG A 222 10.27 9.51 -7.94
C ARG A 222 8.77 9.43 -8.23
N ASP A 223 7.97 9.17 -7.20
CA ASP A 223 6.54 8.88 -7.39
C ASP A 223 5.68 10.15 -7.37
N VAL A 224 6.16 11.26 -6.81
CA VAL A 224 5.44 12.53 -6.78
C VAL A 224 6.12 13.59 -7.66
N ILE A 225 7.33 14.02 -7.30
CA ILE A 225 7.98 15.18 -7.96
C ILE A 225 8.21 14.92 -9.46
N GLN A 226 8.80 13.79 -9.82
CA GLN A 226 9.09 13.46 -11.21
C GLN A 226 7.80 13.17 -12.01
N ARG A 227 6.86 12.41 -11.42
CA ARG A 227 5.61 12.03 -12.08
C ARG A 227 4.70 13.22 -12.37
N HIS A 228 4.60 14.18 -11.45
CA HIS A 228 3.69 15.33 -11.55
C HIS A 228 4.39 16.64 -11.92
N ALA A 229 5.70 16.58 -12.26
CA ALA A 229 6.51 17.75 -12.59
C ALA A 229 6.32 18.90 -11.57
N ILE A 230 6.46 18.56 -10.28
CA ILE A 230 6.22 19.49 -9.16
C ILE A 230 7.13 20.71 -9.26
N LYS A 231 6.53 21.90 -9.23
CA LYS A 231 7.27 23.17 -9.35
C LYS A 231 8.00 23.57 -8.07
N GLU A 232 7.46 23.19 -6.91
CA GLU A 232 8.01 23.54 -5.59
C GLU A 232 8.28 22.28 -4.75
N PRO A 233 9.35 21.50 -5.06
CA PRO A 233 9.68 20.27 -4.33
C PRO A 233 9.82 20.47 -2.82
N LYS A 234 10.43 21.58 -2.42
CA LYS A 234 10.64 21.89 -0.99
C LYS A 234 9.34 22.11 -0.24
N LEU A 235 8.32 22.69 -0.88
CA LEU A 235 6.99 22.83 -0.27
C LEU A 235 6.34 21.46 -0.05
N LEU A 236 6.49 20.53 -1.01
CA LEU A 236 5.97 19.17 -0.89
C LEU A 236 6.63 18.42 0.29
N GLU A 237 7.96 18.50 0.41
CA GLU A 237 8.69 17.89 1.53
C GLU A 237 8.26 18.47 2.88
N ASP A 238 8.21 19.81 2.98
CA ASP A 238 7.79 20.50 4.20
C ASP A 238 6.33 20.16 4.57
N LEU A 239 5.47 20.00 3.56
CA LEU A 239 4.07 19.59 3.75
C LEU A 239 3.96 18.16 4.27
N PHE A 240 4.76 17.23 3.75
CA PHE A 240 4.81 15.85 4.27
C PHE A 240 5.27 15.84 5.74
N VAL A 241 6.34 16.57 6.08
CA VAL A 241 6.83 16.69 7.46
C VAL A 241 5.76 17.31 8.37
N TYR A 242 5.05 18.34 7.88
CA TYR A 242 3.95 18.94 8.62
C TYR A 242 2.85 17.91 8.95
N VAL A 243 2.43 17.11 7.97
CA VAL A 243 1.41 16.07 8.17
C VAL A 243 1.88 15.00 9.15
N VAL A 244 3.13 14.54 9.03
CA VAL A 244 3.71 13.57 9.99
C VAL A 244 3.72 14.13 11.41
N ASN A 245 4.09 15.41 11.58
CA ASN A 245 4.15 16.08 12.87
C ASN A 245 2.77 16.33 13.49
N THR A 246 1.72 16.34 12.69
CA THR A 246 0.35 16.62 13.11
C THR A 246 -0.60 15.43 12.88
N ALA A 247 -0.07 14.25 12.59
CA ALA A 247 -0.87 13.05 12.38
C ALA A 247 -1.78 12.76 13.59
N SER A 248 -2.95 12.19 13.33
CA SER A 248 -4.02 11.95 14.33
C SER A 248 -4.67 13.22 14.92
N ASN A 249 -4.25 14.42 14.51
CA ASN A 249 -4.89 15.67 14.93
C ASN A 249 -5.86 16.17 13.86
N LEU A 250 -6.94 16.85 14.33
CA LEU A 250 -7.86 17.55 13.43
C LEU A 250 -7.16 18.75 12.77
N MET A 251 -7.25 18.84 11.46
CA MET A 251 -6.71 19.94 10.69
C MET A 251 -7.65 20.36 9.56
N SER A 252 -7.50 21.59 9.08
CA SER A 252 -8.18 22.06 7.87
C SER A 252 -7.15 22.50 6.84
N LEU A 253 -7.50 22.38 5.57
CA LEU A 253 -6.63 22.83 4.46
C LEU A 253 -6.35 24.35 4.56
N ASN A 254 -7.31 25.13 5.05
CA ASN A 254 -7.10 26.56 5.29
C ASN A 254 -6.03 26.81 6.36
N ASN A 255 -6.05 26.08 7.46
CA ASN A 255 -5.06 26.22 8.52
C ASN A 255 -3.67 25.81 8.03
N ILE A 256 -3.56 24.72 7.25
CA ILE A 256 -2.31 24.31 6.63
C ILE A 256 -1.80 25.39 5.67
N THR A 257 -2.66 25.91 4.82
CA THR A 257 -2.30 26.98 3.87
C THR A 257 -1.80 28.23 4.59
N ASN A 258 -2.50 28.65 5.64
CA ASN A 258 -2.13 29.83 6.44
C ASN A 258 -0.81 29.61 7.19
N TYR A 259 -0.56 28.40 7.71
CA TYR A 259 0.72 28.03 8.33
C TYR A 259 1.88 28.23 7.34
N PHE A 260 1.79 27.71 6.13
CA PHE A 260 2.87 27.87 5.14
C PHE A 260 3.03 29.31 4.66
N LYS A 261 1.94 30.07 4.52
CA LYS A 261 2.01 31.52 4.23
C LYS A 261 2.72 32.29 5.35
N SER A 262 2.45 31.97 6.63
CA SER A 262 3.10 32.61 7.76
C SER A 262 4.61 32.30 7.86
N LYS A 263 5.06 31.19 7.23
CA LYS A 263 6.45 30.81 7.05
C LYS A 263 7.10 31.42 5.79
N GLY A 264 6.42 32.37 5.14
CA GLY A 264 6.93 33.04 3.94
C GLY A 264 6.82 32.26 2.64
N ARG A 265 6.08 31.14 2.62
CA ARG A 265 5.84 30.37 1.38
C ARG A 265 4.72 31.02 0.57
N LYS A 266 4.98 31.25 -0.72
CA LYS A 266 3.95 31.68 -1.68
C LYS A 266 3.15 30.44 -2.09
N THR A 267 2.02 30.18 -1.45
CA THR A 267 1.18 29.04 -1.77
C THR A 267 -0.30 29.38 -1.70
N THR A 268 -1.14 28.56 -2.29
CA THR A 268 -2.59 28.68 -2.32
C THR A 268 -3.24 27.44 -1.70
N TYR A 269 -4.54 27.56 -1.39
CA TYR A 269 -5.36 26.42 -0.94
C TYR A 269 -5.30 25.27 -1.95
N ASP A 270 -5.46 25.57 -3.25
CA ASP A 270 -5.46 24.57 -4.32
C ASP A 270 -4.11 23.86 -4.46
N THR A 271 -3.00 24.60 -4.30
CA THR A 271 -1.66 23.99 -4.31
C THR A 271 -1.47 23.03 -3.15
N ILE A 272 -1.87 23.41 -1.94
CA ILE A 272 -1.77 22.55 -0.75
C ILE A 272 -2.66 21.31 -0.92
N ALA A 273 -3.92 21.49 -1.36
CA ALA A 273 -4.84 20.39 -1.60
C ALA A 273 -4.31 19.40 -2.64
N THR A 274 -3.76 19.92 -3.75
CA THR A 274 -3.18 19.09 -4.82
C THR A 274 -1.97 18.31 -4.33
N TYR A 275 -1.05 18.95 -3.61
CA TYR A 275 0.16 18.28 -3.11
C TYR A 275 -0.16 17.22 -2.05
N LEU A 276 -1.13 17.49 -1.17
CA LEU A 276 -1.63 16.47 -0.23
C LEU A 276 -2.22 15.28 -0.97
N GLY A 277 -3.04 15.51 -2.00
CA GLY A 277 -3.58 14.45 -2.85
C GLY A 277 -2.47 13.60 -3.49
N TYR A 278 -1.38 14.21 -3.97
CA TYR A 278 -0.26 13.44 -4.51
C TYR A 278 0.49 12.63 -3.46
N ILE A 279 0.59 13.12 -2.22
CA ILE A 279 1.18 12.35 -1.12
C ILE A 279 0.24 11.19 -0.73
N GLU A 280 -1.06 11.42 -0.66
CA GLU A 280 -2.08 10.37 -0.44
C GLU A 280 -1.98 9.27 -1.49
N ASP A 281 -1.79 9.63 -2.76
CA ASP A 281 -1.64 8.69 -3.88
C ASP A 281 -0.44 7.73 -3.72
N THR A 282 0.54 8.06 -2.89
CA THR A 282 1.67 7.18 -2.59
C THR A 282 1.42 6.20 -1.45
N PHE A 283 0.29 6.27 -0.79
CA PHE A 283 -0.01 5.51 0.43
C PHE A 283 0.90 5.84 1.63
N LEU A 284 1.63 6.94 1.65
CA LEU A 284 2.40 7.35 2.83
C LEU A 284 1.51 7.84 3.96
N ILE A 285 0.40 8.47 3.59
CA ILE A 285 -0.61 9.00 4.50
C ILE A 285 -2.02 8.64 4.02
N HIS A 286 -2.93 8.57 4.94
CA HIS A 286 -4.35 8.34 4.69
C HIS A 286 -5.18 9.51 5.22
N LYS A 287 -5.97 10.11 4.36
CA LYS A 287 -6.96 11.10 4.72
C LYS A 287 -8.19 10.42 5.31
N VAL A 288 -8.66 10.93 6.45
CA VAL A 288 -9.88 10.46 7.11
C VAL A 288 -10.84 11.62 7.31
N GLU A 289 -12.02 11.47 6.75
CA GLU A 289 -13.09 12.47 6.79
C GLU A 289 -13.91 12.31 8.06
N ARG A 290 -14.65 13.36 8.42
CA ARG A 290 -15.56 13.37 9.56
C ARG A 290 -16.91 12.79 9.17
N PHE A 291 -17.53 12.09 10.12
CA PHE A 291 -18.86 11.52 9.98
C PHE A 291 -19.75 11.96 11.13
N ASP A 292 -20.87 12.64 10.81
CA ASP A 292 -21.91 12.96 11.78
C ASP A 292 -22.66 11.69 12.16
N ILE A 293 -22.51 11.27 13.42
CA ILE A 293 -23.13 10.06 13.93
C ILE A 293 -24.66 10.20 13.99
N ARG A 294 -25.18 11.41 14.27
CA ARG A 294 -26.62 11.68 14.33
C ARG A 294 -27.23 11.87 12.96
N GLY A 295 -26.59 12.72 12.13
CA GLY A 295 -27.02 13.00 10.75
C GLY A 295 -26.77 11.82 9.80
N LYS A 296 -25.91 10.88 10.17
CA LYS A 296 -25.49 9.70 9.36
C LYS A 296 -24.90 10.08 8.01
N GLU A 297 -24.16 11.19 7.97
CA GLU A 297 -23.56 11.72 6.76
C GLU A 297 -22.10 12.16 6.96
N THR A 298 -21.34 12.22 5.87
CA THR A 298 -19.97 12.74 5.88
C THR A 298 -20.00 14.26 5.91
N ILE A 299 -19.22 14.85 6.81
CA ILE A 299 -19.16 16.32 6.98
C ILE A 299 -17.90 16.86 6.30
N ALA A 300 -18.08 17.88 5.47
CA ALA A 300 -16.96 18.63 4.90
C ALA A 300 -16.21 19.45 5.97
N GLY A 301 -14.96 19.79 5.73
CA GLY A 301 -14.16 20.71 6.54
C GLY A 301 -12.93 20.06 7.16
N ASN A 302 -12.92 19.93 8.49
CA ASN A 302 -11.76 19.35 9.19
C ASN A 302 -11.59 17.86 8.89
N ILE A 303 -10.34 17.44 8.78
CA ILE A 303 -9.92 16.08 8.45
C ILE A 303 -8.83 15.66 9.43
N LYS A 304 -8.58 14.34 9.54
CA LYS A 304 -7.36 13.80 10.14
C LYS A 304 -6.52 13.11 9.07
N TYR A 305 -5.21 13.12 9.25
CA TYR A 305 -4.30 12.26 8.51
C TYR A 305 -3.68 11.22 9.44
N TYR A 306 -3.54 10.00 8.93
CA TYR A 306 -2.83 8.92 9.60
C TYR A 306 -1.67 8.48 8.71
N CYS A 307 -0.52 8.20 9.32
CA CYS A 307 0.61 7.64 8.60
C CYS A 307 0.37 6.14 8.33
N ASN A 308 0.75 5.68 7.17
CA ASN A 308 0.62 4.26 6.82
C ASN A 308 1.56 3.34 7.61
N ASP A 309 2.56 3.92 8.27
CA ASP A 309 3.43 3.24 9.21
C ASP A 309 3.93 4.18 10.30
N LEU A 310 4.02 3.70 11.55
CA LEU A 310 4.55 4.49 12.64
C LEU A 310 6.04 4.84 12.50
N ALA A 311 6.78 4.11 11.67
CA ALA A 311 8.17 4.44 11.39
C ALA A 311 8.34 5.89 10.88
N TYR A 312 7.40 6.39 10.08
CA TYR A 312 7.45 7.79 9.64
C TYR A 312 7.35 8.77 10.79
N ILE A 313 6.48 8.51 11.75
CA ILE A 313 6.35 9.32 12.95
C ILE A 313 7.59 9.17 13.84
N ASN A 314 8.05 7.94 14.04
CA ASN A 314 9.14 7.65 14.98
C ASN A 314 10.50 8.17 14.51
N TYR A 315 10.78 8.14 13.21
CA TYR A 315 12.07 8.47 12.63
C TYR A 315 12.11 9.82 11.90
N LEU A 316 10.96 10.40 11.51
CA LEU A 316 10.91 11.66 10.79
C LEU A 316 10.27 12.81 11.57
N PHE A 317 9.67 12.53 12.74
CA PHE A 317 9.10 13.56 13.59
C PHE A 317 10.19 14.50 14.12
N THR A 318 9.97 15.80 13.94
CA THR A 318 10.92 16.85 14.34
C THR A 318 10.47 17.65 15.56
N GLY A 319 9.30 17.32 16.14
CA GLY A 319 8.76 17.97 17.33
C GLY A 319 9.34 17.41 18.63
N PHE A 320 8.91 17.97 19.75
CA PHE A 320 9.32 17.48 21.06
C PHE A 320 8.59 16.20 21.44
N ALA A 321 7.98 15.64 22.00
CA ALA A 321 7.43 14.33 22.24
C ALA A 321 6.11 14.10 21.46
N TYR A 322 6.10 13.14 20.57
CA TYR A 322 4.86 12.65 19.97
C TYR A 322 4.16 11.75 20.97
N GLY A 323 2.94 12.11 21.39
CA GLY A 323 2.22 11.42 22.45
C GLY A 323 1.92 9.95 22.13
N ALA A 324 2.02 9.08 23.14
CA ALA A 324 1.70 7.66 22.98
C ALA A 324 0.25 7.43 22.53
N GLY A 325 -0.69 8.30 22.94
CA GLY A 325 -2.09 8.27 22.52
C GLY A 325 -2.25 8.41 21.01
N TYR A 326 -1.58 9.34 20.39
CA TYR A 326 -1.64 9.54 18.93
C TYR A 326 -1.06 8.36 18.14
N ARG A 327 0.03 7.75 18.66
CA ARG A 327 0.59 6.52 18.06
C ARG A 327 -0.40 5.35 18.14
N LEU A 328 -1.04 5.20 19.30
CA LEU A 328 -2.06 4.18 19.50
C LEU A 328 -3.25 4.41 18.55
N GLU A 329 -3.74 5.64 18.45
CA GLU A 329 -4.83 6.01 17.56
C GLU A 329 -4.47 5.68 16.10
N ASN A 330 -3.24 6.02 15.65
CA ASN A 330 -2.78 5.68 14.32
C ASN A 330 -2.72 4.15 14.08
N LEU A 331 -2.27 3.37 15.06
CA LEU A 331 -2.28 1.90 14.94
C LEU A 331 -3.69 1.34 14.86
N VAL A 332 -4.61 1.82 15.70
CA VAL A 332 -6.02 1.40 15.67
C VAL A 332 -6.63 1.70 14.29
N TYR A 333 -6.35 2.88 13.72
CA TYR A 333 -6.74 3.20 12.35
C TYR A 333 -6.25 2.16 11.36
N LEU A 334 -4.96 1.83 11.37
CA LEU A 334 -4.37 0.87 10.44
C LEU A 334 -4.97 -0.54 10.58
N GLU A 335 -5.22 -0.99 11.83
CA GLU A 335 -5.86 -2.29 12.05
C GLU A 335 -7.30 -2.32 11.52
N LEU A 336 -8.09 -1.28 11.75
CA LEU A 336 -9.43 -1.18 11.18
C LEU A 336 -9.41 -1.25 9.65
N ARG A 337 -8.43 -0.58 9.00
CA ARG A 337 -8.24 -0.65 7.55
C ARG A 337 -7.83 -2.05 7.09
N ARG A 338 -6.92 -2.73 7.78
CA ARG A 338 -6.50 -4.12 7.48
C ARG A 338 -7.66 -5.11 7.56
N PHE A 339 -8.58 -4.88 8.50
CA PHE A 339 -9.84 -5.64 8.59
C PHE A 339 -10.87 -5.27 7.52
N GLY A 340 -10.56 -4.30 6.64
CA GLY A 340 -11.40 -3.90 5.52
C GLY A 340 -12.54 -2.95 5.89
N TYR A 341 -12.44 -2.24 7.00
CA TYR A 341 -13.39 -1.19 7.35
C TYR A 341 -13.11 0.11 6.58
N GLN A 342 -14.17 0.79 6.17
CA GLN A 342 -14.13 2.21 5.86
C GLN A 342 -14.14 2.97 7.18
N VAL A 343 -13.19 3.86 7.38
CA VAL A 343 -12.96 4.53 8.67
C VAL A 343 -13.16 6.02 8.54
N TYR A 344 -13.88 6.58 9.50
CA TYR A 344 -14.19 8.00 9.61
C TYR A 344 -13.92 8.48 11.05
N VAL A 345 -13.68 9.77 11.22
CA VAL A 345 -13.69 10.41 12.55
C VAL A 345 -15.13 10.70 12.95
N GLY A 346 -15.58 10.15 14.07
CA GLY A 346 -16.95 10.32 14.53
C GLY A 346 -17.19 11.67 15.18
N VAL A 347 -18.31 12.32 14.84
CA VAL A 347 -18.70 13.61 15.42
C VAL A 347 -20.04 13.50 16.10
N LEU A 348 -20.09 14.00 17.32
CA LEU A 348 -21.29 14.27 18.12
C LEU A 348 -21.33 15.77 18.49
N PRO A 349 -22.46 16.36 18.89
CA PRO A 349 -22.60 17.81 19.11
C PRO A 349 -21.51 18.47 19.96
N ASN A 350 -20.95 17.81 20.94
CA ASN A 350 -19.90 18.35 21.81
C ASN A 350 -18.76 17.35 22.08
N LYS A 351 -18.66 16.28 21.28
CA LYS A 351 -17.68 15.21 21.48
C LYS A 351 -17.20 14.67 20.16
N GLU A 352 -15.97 14.17 20.16
CA GLU A 352 -15.39 13.37 19.07
C GLU A 352 -15.36 11.90 19.50
N VAL A 353 -15.60 11.01 18.56
CA VAL A 353 -15.32 9.58 18.68
C VAL A 353 -14.19 9.31 17.69
N ASP A 354 -13.09 8.73 18.15
CA ASP A 354 -11.89 8.57 17.33
C ASP A 354 -12.22 7.93 15.99
N PHE A 355 -13.03 6.85 16.00
CA PHE A 355 -13.42 6.19 14.76
C PHE A 355 -14.87 5.74 14.69
N VAL A 356 -15.47 5.96 13.54
CA VAL A 356 -16.66 5.26 13.04
C VAL A 356 -16.20 4.35 11.91
N ALA A 357 -16.16 3.06 12.15
CA ALA A 357 -15.69 2.07 11.21
C ALA A 357 -16.86 1.27 10.61
N LYS A 358 -17.00 1.29 9.29
CA LYS A 358 -18.12 0.66 8.57
C LYS A 358 -17.63 -0.45 7.66
N LYS A 359 -18.29 -1.61 7.70
CA LYS A 359 -18.02 -2.74 6.80
C LYS A 359 -19.32 -3.53 6.60
N ALA A 360 -19.82 -3.56 5.36
CA ALA A 360 -21.12 -4.12 5.03
C ALA A 360 -22.22 -3.56 5.97
N ASP A 361 -22.91 -4.40 6.71
CA ASP A 361 -23.95 -4.05 7.69
C ASP A 361 -23.43 -3.74 9.10
N ARG A 362 -22.10 -3.84 9.31
CA ARG A 362 -21.49 -3.62 10.63
C ARG A 362 -20.97 -2.18 10.76
N ILE A 363 -21.29 -1.56 11.90
CA ILE A 363 -20.72 -0.27 12.30
C ILE A 363 -20.11 -0.44 13.68
N LEU A 364 -18.85 -0.02 13.82
CA LEU A 364 -18.14 0.04 15.08
C LEU A 364 -17.88 1.50 15.45
N TYR A 365 -18.08 1.83 16.70
CA TYR A 365 -17.64 3.09 17.31
C TYR A 365 -16.45 2.77 18.20
N VAL A 366 -15.30 3.35 17.91
CA VAL A 366 -14.04 3.01 18.58
C VAL A 366 -13.44 4.26 19.20
N GLN A 367 -13.14 4.17 20.49
CA GLN A 367 -12.37 5.18 21.21
C GLN A 367 -11.06 4.56 21.67
N SER A 368 -9.93 5.16 21.29
CA SER A 368 -8.60 4.72 21.70
C SER A 368 -8.13 5.52 22.92
N ALA A 369 -7.69 4.83 23.98
CA ALA A 369 -7.14 5.47 25.15
C ALA A 369 -5.89 4.74 25.62
N TYR A 370 -4.77 5.48 25.72
CA TYR A 370 -3.51 4.93 26.23
C TYR A 370 -3.52 4.77 27.76
N LEU A 371 -4.18 5.69 28.45
CA LEU A 371 -4.41 5.66 29.90
C LEU A 371 -5.87 5.98 30.16
N LEU A 372 -6.55 5.13 30.92
CA LEU A 372 -7.84 5.45 31.51
C LEU A 372 -7.56 6.17 32.82
N ILE A 373 -7.89 7.46 32.91
CA ILE A 373 -7.57 8.31 34.07
C ILE A 373 -8.70 8.28 35.07
N ASP A 374 -9.93 7.91 34.66
CA ASP A 374 -11.13 7.93 35.50
C ASP A 374 -12.24 7.02 34.95
N GLU A 375 -13.16 6.55 35.82
CA GLU A 375 -14.32 5.75 35.42
C GLU A 375 -15.35 6.53 34.57
N THR A 376 -15.11 7.82 34.35
CA THR A 376 -15.98 8.73 33.58
C THR A 376 -15.46 9.00 32.14
N THR A 377 -14.38 8.41 31.75
CA THR A 377 -13.87 8.46 30.37
C THR A 377 -14.31 7.23 29.58
#